data_f184322cd56051178fe5b85cd23a4edd
#
_entry.id   f184322cd56051178fe5b85cd23a4edd
#
_cell.length_a   1.000
_cell.length_b   1.000
_cell.length_c   1.000
_cell.angle_alpha   90.00
_cell.angle_beta   90.00
_cell.angle_gamma   90.00
#
_symmetry.space_group_name_H-M   'P 1'
#
loop_
_entity.id
_entity.type
_entity.pdbx_description
1 polymer ?
#
loop_
_entity_poly.entity_id
_entity_poly.type
_entity_poly.pdbx_seq_one_letter_code
_entity_poly.pdbx_strand_id
1 'polypeptide(L)'
;GGSDDTPLPGERIAVLQAQDRIAASSRVADLAIRLPRPLVNEDWPQQGGFANHAMHHLALSGDPQEIWSQSLGSGGDDDAPILSGPVVANGLVYSMDSAAVVPARRADDGETIWAADIEPEDEDDGNWGGGVVYDLGRIYAGTGFAQVVALDAATGRELWRTSVSGPMRSAPTAFGGKVYAVTKDNQIFAIDAELGVVDWTHTGIEEGAGLIGSASAAVDGDIVIVPYSSGEIFALRAENGRQLWSDNLAAIRRVDAVS
;
A
#
# COMPACT_ATOMS: atom_id res chain seq x y z
N GLY A 1 -35.64 27.79 -23.11
CA GLY A 1 -36.84 27.10 -22.75
C GLY A 1 -36.50 26.00 -21.78
N GLY A 2 -36.65 26.25 -20.47
CA GLY A 2 -36.49 25.22 -19.46
C GLY A 2 -37.81 24.42 -19.45
N SER A 3 -37.74 23.12 -19.58
CA SER A 3 -38.86 22.22 -19.33
C SER A 3 -39.10 22.15 -17.83
N ASP A 4 -40.20 22.74 -17.37
CA ASP A 4 -40.79 22.56 -16.04
C ASP A 4 -41.38 21.13 -15.98
N ASP A 5 -40.53 20.14 -15.78
CA ASP A 5 -40.98 18.77 -15.51
C ASP A 5 -41.55 18.71 -14.10
N THR A 6 -42.86 18.75 -13.97
CA THR A 6 -43.56 18.54 -12.71
C THR A 6 -43.22 17.14 -12.17
N PRO A 7 -42.70 17.02 -10.95
CA PRO A 7 -42.37 15.71 -10.38
C PRO A 7 -43.63 14.83 -10.33
N LEU A 8 -43.53 13.60 -10.85
CA LEU A 8 -44.61 12.62 -10.78
C LEU A 8 -45.04 12.41 -9.32
N PRO A 9 -46.35 12.40 -8.99
CA PRO A 9 -46.83 12.14 -7.64
C PRO A 9 -46.54 10.68 -7.26
N GLY A 10 -45.97 10.45 -6.08
CA GLY A 10 -45.67 9.12 -5.55
C GLY A 10 -44.52 9.14 -4.56
N GLU A 11 -44.46 8.13 -3.71
CA GLU A 11 -43.31 7.90 -2.82
C GLU A 11 -42.19 7.30 -3.63
N ARG A 12 -41.01 7.97 -3.67
CA ARG A 12 -39.84 7.47 -4.38
C ARG A 12 -39.16 6.41 -3.53
N ILE A 13 -39.33 5.17 -3.90
CA ILE A 13 -38.56 4.06 -3.33
C ILE A 13 -37.24 3.98 -4.10
N ALA A 14 -36.14 4.08 -3.41
CA ALA A 14 -34.82 3.90 -4.01
C ALA A 14 -34.72 2.48 -4.61
N VAL A 15 -34.50 2.39 -5.94
CA VAL A 15 -34.35 1.12 -6.65
C VAL A 15 -33.08 0.38 -6.21
N LEU A 16 -32.05 1.14 -5.84
CA LEU A 16 -30.92 0.61 -5.11
C LEU A 16 -31.29 0.67 -3.63
N GLN A 17 -31.72 -0.46 -3.08
CA GLN A 17 -31.75 -0.60 -1.63
C GLN A 17 -30.36 -0.27 -1.13
N ALA A 18 -30.27 0.75 -0.26
CA ALA A 18 -29.01 1.09 0.35
C ALA A 18 -28.46 -0.19 0.94
N GLN A 19 -27.34 -0.63 0.36
CA GLN A 19 -26.61 -1.78 0.84
C GLN A 19 -26.49 -1.66 2.34
N ASP A 20 -26.69 -2.75 3.04
CA ASP A 20 -26.71 -2.84 4.48
C ASP A 20 -25.63 -1.93 5.09
N ARG A 21 -26.08 -0.88 5.77
CA ARG A 21 -25.16 -0.01 6.49
C ARG A 21 -24.43 -0.91 7.49
N ILE A 22 -23.12 -0.84 7.47
CA ILE A 22 -22.33 -1.50 8.50
C ILE A 22 -22.86 -1.01 9.84
N ALA A 23 -23.49 -1.91 10.58
CA ALA A 23 -24.05 -1.62 11.89
C ALA A 23 -23.46 -2.59 12.91
N ALA A 24 -23.29 -2.12 14.15
CA ALA A 24 -22.86 -2.99 15.23
C ALA A 24 -23.90 -4.12 15.41
N SER A 25 -23.41 -5.36 15.57
CA SER A 25 -24.28 -6.47 15.90
C SER A 25 -25.03 -6.17 17.20
N SER A 26 -26.36 -6.39 17.25
CA SER A 26 -27.15 -6.19 18.45
C SER A 26 -26.66 -7.00 19.67
N ARG A 27 -25.92 -8.09 19.43
CA ARG A 27 -25.32 -8.90 20.50
C ARG A 27 -24.16 -8.22 21.21
N VAL A 28 -23.50 -7.24 20.58
CA VAL A 28 -22.31 -6.55 21.10
C VAL A 28 -22.51 -5.05 21.19
N ALA A 29 -23.70 -4.54 20.85
CA ALA A 29 -23.99 -3.10 20.84
C ALA A 29 -23.79 -2.44 22.20
N ASP A 30 -24.06 -3.18 23.28
CA ASP A 30 -23.97 -2.69 24.67
C ASP A 30 -22.60 -3.00 25.33
N LEU A 31 -21.68 -3.62 24.60
CA LEU A 31 -20.34 -3.87 25.16
C LEU A 31 -19.55 -2.58 25.26
N ALA A 32 -19.00 -2.31 26.45
CA ALA A 32 -18.11 -1.18 26.66
C ALA A 32 -16.83 -1.36 25.86
N ILE A 33 -16.55 -0.41 24.96
CA ILE A 33 -15.29 -0.36 24.23
C ILE A 33 -14.19 0.06 25.21
N ARG A 34 -13.19 -0.80 25.38
CA ARG A 34 -11.99 -0.50 26.17
C ARG A 34 -10.81 -0.39 25.24
N LEU A 35 -10.41 0.82 24.91
CA LEU A 35 -9.20 1.06 24.15
C LEU A 35 -7.95 0.78 25.01
N PRO A 36 -6.89 0.20 24.44
CA PRO A 36 -5.59 0.14 25.11
C PRO A 36 -5.07 1.58 25.36
N ARG A 37 -4.01 1.70 26.16
CA ARG A 37 -3.36 3.01 26.31
C ARG A 37 -2.81 3.47 24.97
N PRO A 38 -2.89 4.78 24.63
CA PRO A 38 -2.28 5.29 23.44
C PRO A 38 -0.77 5.01 23.41
N LEU A 39 -0.28 4.57 22.24
CA LEU A 39 1.14 4.32 21.98
C LEU A 39 1.72 5.52 21.25
N VAL A 40 2.82 6.07 21.76
CA VAL A 40 3.63 7.04 21.02
C VAL A 40 4.41 6.28 19.95
N ASN A 41 4.24 6.69 18.69
CA ASN A 41 4.89 6.09 17.55
C ASN A 41 6.04 6.98 17.11
N GLU A 42 7.27 6.49 17.19
CA GLU A 42 8.48 7.22 16.78
C GLU A 42 8.80 7.01 15.31
N ASP A 43 8.47 5.84 14.77
CA ASP A 43 8.74 5.44 13.40
C ASP A 43 7.45 5.06 12.65
N TRP A 44 7.46 5.24 11.33
CA TRP A 44 6.44 4.79 10.39
C TRP A 44 7.10 4.12 9.18
N PRO A 45 7.75 2.96 9.39
CA PRO A 45 8.69 2.41 8.41
C PRO A 45 8.05 1.86 7.14
N GLN A 46 6.73 1.64 7.14
CA GLN A 46 6.01 1.03 6.03
C GLN A 46 4.65 1.67 5.81
N GLN A 47 4.08 1.50 4.64
CA GLN A 47 2.69 1.87 4.38
C GLN A 47 1.79 1.11 5.36
N GLY A 48 0.88 1.84 6.06
CA GLY A 48 0.10 1.26 7.16
C GLY A 48 0.85 1.16 8.49
N GLY A 49 2.08 1.69 8.59
CA GLY A 49 2.90 1.80 9.79
C GLY A 49 3.82 0.63 10.03
N PHE A 50 3.30 -0.58 10.20
CA PHE A 50 4.05 -1.82 10.37
C PHE A 50 3.69 -2.84 9.30
N ALA A 51 4.52 -3.90 9.16
CA ALA A 51 4.33 -4.93 8.16
C ALA A 51 2.95 -5.63 8.25
N ASN A 52 2.36 -5.72 9.44
CA ASN A 52 1.03 -6.32 9.66
C ASN A 52 -0.13 -5.33 9.46
N HIS A 53 0.14 -4.06 9.16
CA HIS A 53 -0.83 -2.97 9.00
C HIS A 53 -1.76 -2.77 10.21
N ALA A 54 -1.35 -3.25 11.40
CA ALA A 54 -2.13 -3.16 12.62
C ALA A 54 -1.57 -2.07 13.57
N MET A 55 -2.05 -0.85 13.41
CA MET A 55 -1.53 0.32 14.13
C MET A 55 -2.15 0.57 15.52
N HIS A 56 -3.05 -0.26 15.98
CA HIS A 56 -3.69 -0.15 17.30
C HIS A 56 -4.17 1.26 17.65
N HIS A 57 -3.95 1.71 18.89
CA HIS A 57 -4.35 3.02 19.39
C HIS A 57 -3.12 3.93 19.47
N LEU A 58 -2.93 4.78 18.45
CA LEU A 58 -1.82 5.72 18.40
C LEU A 58 -2.11 6.98 19.24
N ALA A 59 -1.07 7.50 19.89
CA ALA A 59 -1.11 8.80 20.52
C ALA A 59 -0.91 9.89 19.46
N LEU A 60 -1.79 10.89 19.50
CA LEU A 60 -1.65 12.11 18.71
C LEU A 60 -1.88 13.30 19.65
N SER A 61 -1.02 14.32 19.58
CA SER A 61 -1.26 15.58 20.27
C SER A 61 -2.52 16.25 19.72
N GLY A 62 -3.29 16.91 20.60
CA GLY A 62 -4.55 17.54 20.22
C GLY A 62 -4.43 18.70 19.24
N ASP A 63 -3.23 19.24 19.03
CA ASP A 63 -2.96 20.39 18.17
C ASP A 63 -1.60 20.21 17.45
N PRO A 64 -1.56 19.38 16.37
CA PRO A 64 -0.35 19.20 15.58
C PRO A 64 -0.01 20.50 14.83
N GLN A 65 1.25 20.90 14.85
CA GLN A 65 1.77 22.08 14.17
C GLN A 65 2.69 21.67 13.04
N GLU A 66 2.63 22.40 11.91
CA GLU A 66 3.62 22.26 10.85
C GLU A 66 4.98 22.75 11.34
N ILE A 67 6.00 21.91 11.26
CA ILE A 67 7.38 22.27 11.64
C ILE A 67 8.23 22.60 10.42
N TRP A 68 7.93 21.99 9.27
CA TRP A 68 8.54 22.28 7.97
C TRP A 68 7.67 21.77 6.82
N SER A 69 7.93 22.26 5.62
CA SER A 69 7.33 21.79 4.37
C SER A 69 8.38 21.77 3.26
N GLN A 70 8.44 20.70 2.49
CA GLN A 70 9.37 20.51 1.40
C GLN A 70 8.69 19.91 0.18
N SER A 71 9.15 20.29 -1.03
CA SER A 71 8.70 19.66 -2.27
C SER A 71 9.16 18.21 -2.35
N LEU A 72 8.31 17.32 -2.89
CA LEU A 72 8.68 15.95 -3.20
C LEU A 72 9.55 15.81 -4.47
N GLY A 73 9.87 16.87 -5.16
CA GLY A 73 10.57 16.81 -6.45
C GLY A 73 9.63 17.02 -7.61
N SER A 74 9.56 16.08 -8.56
CA SER A 74 8.74 16.20 -9.78
C SER A 74 7.23 16.25 -9.51
N GLY A 75 6.80 15.91 -8.30
CA GLY A 75 5.36 15.87 -7.97
C GLY A 75 4.65 14.73 -8.70
N GLY A 76 3.32 14.69 -8.58
CA GLY A 76 2.47 13.76 -9.32
C GLY A 76 1.49 14.54 -10.18
N ASP A 77 1.05 13.95 -11.28
CA ASP A 77 0.00 14.48 -12.16
C ASP A 77 -0.97 13.36 -12.55
N ASP A 78 -1.87 13.62 -13.50
CA ASP A 78 -2.87 12.65 -13.97
C ASP A 78 -2.23 11.46 -14.69
N ASP A 79 -1.04 11.66 -15.27
CA ASP A 79 -0.31 10.66 -16.03
C ASP A 79 0.69 9.87 -15.15
N ALA A 80 1.18 10.46 -14.07
CA ALA A 80 2.13 9.82 -13.14
C ALA A 80 1.79 10.14 -11.67
N PRO A 81 0.71 9.57 -11.11
CA PRO A 81 0.28 9.86 -9.75
C PRO A 81 1.22 9.25 -8.71
N ILE A 82 1.52 10.00 -7.66
CA ILE A 82 2.18 9.48 -6.46
C ILE A 82 1.15 8.72 -5.63
N LEU A 83 1.30 7.42 -5.52
CA LEU A 83 0.30 6.54 -4.86
C LEU A 83 0.66 6.16 -3.43
N SER A 84 1.90 6.34 -2.98
CA SER A 84 2.33 5.99 -1.64
C SER A 84 2.73 7.22 -0.82
N GLY A 85 2.44 7.16 0.49
CA GLY A 85 2.92 8.14 1.44
C GLY A 85 4.40 7.95 1.77
N PRO A 86 5.01 8.94 2.46
CA PRO A 86 6.35 8.80 2.99
C PRO A 86 6.42 7.78 4.11
N VAL A 87 7.62 7.25 4.34
CA VAL A 87 7.93 6.43 5.52
C VAL A 87 8.94 7.14 6.41
N VAL A 88 8.88 6.86 7.70
CA VAL A 88 9.74 7.49 8.71
C VAL A 88 10.46 6.40 9.49
N ALA A 89 11.78 6.49 9.55
CA ALA A 89 12.58 5.58 10.36
C ALA A 89 13.89 6.25 10.80
N ASN A 90 14.27 6.02 12.04
CA ASN A 90 15.52 6.51 12.62
C ASN A 90 15.74 8.03 12.43
N GLY A 91 14.68 8.84 12.58
CA GLY A 91 14.74 10.29 12.42
C GLY A 91 14.89 10.78 10.98
N LEU A 92 14.71 9.92 9.97
CA LEU A 92 14.70 10.26 8.56
C LEU A 92 13.32 9.98 7.94
N VAL A 93 12.94 10.82 6.98
CA VAL A 93 11.75 10.68 6.15
C VAL A 93 12.20 10.28 4.74
N TYR A 94 11.66 9.18 4.25
CA TYR A 94 11.91 8.69 2.90
C TYR A 94 10.62 8.76 2.09
N SER A 95 10.71 9.16 0.85
CA SER A 95 9.59 9.22 -0.10
C SER A 95 10.07 8.80 -1.48
N MET A 96 9.17 8.72 -2.45
CA MET A 96 9.52 8.55 -3.86
C MET A 96 8.62 9.47 -4.67
N ASP A 97 9.19 10.20 -5.62
CA ASP A 97 8.44 11.05 -6.51
C ASP A 97 8.04 10.35 -7.83
N SER A 98 7.37 11.07 -8.72
CA SER A 98 6.92 10.54 -10.01
C SER A 98 8.04 10.32 -11.04
N ALA A 99 9.24 10.82 -10.77
CA ALA A 99 10.45 10.55 -11.55
C ALA A 99 11.31 9.42 -10.94
N ALA A 100 10.75 8.64 -9.99
CA ALA A 100 11.46 7.60 -9.26
C ALA A 100 12.70 8.08 -8.50
N VAL A 101 12.72 9.35 -8.09
CA VAL A 101 13.76 9.84 -7.20
C VAL A 101 13.35 9.56 -5.75
N VAL A 102 14.24 8.96 -4.98
CA VAL A 102 14.06 8.65 -3.56
C VAL A 102 14.94 9.56 -2.72
N PRO A 103 14.39 10.63 -2.11
CA PRO A 103 15.10 11.42 -1.13
C PRO A 103 15.02 10.83 0.27
N ALA A 104 16.09 10.99 1.06
CA ALA A 104 16.08 10.89 2.51
C ALA A 104 16.24 12.27 3.12
N ARG A 105 15.32 12.65 4.00
CA ARG A 105 15.30 13.95 4.67
C ARG A 105 15.30 13.80 6.16
N ARG A 106 15.89 14.73 6.87
CA ARG A 106 15.83 14.76 8.32
C ARG A 106 14.40 15.07 8.78
N ALA A 107 13.91 14.34 9.76
CA ALA A 107 12.53 14.47 10.23
C ALA A 107 12.26 15.77 11.01
N ASP A 108 13.31 16.38 11.59
CA ASP A 108 13.19 17.57 12.43
C ASP A 108 13.21 18.91 11.65
N ASP A 109 13.89 18.98 10.51
CA ASP A 109 14.03 20.23 9.73
C ASP A 109 13.80 20.07 8.21
N GLY A 110 13.61 18.85 7.71
CA GLY A 110 13.37 18.57 6.29
C GLY A 110 14.63 18.66 5.42
N GLU A 111 15.85 18.83 5.99
CA GLU A 111 17.07 18.86 5.21
C GLU A 111 17.30 17.56 4.45
N THR A 112 17.59 17.65 3.16
CA THR A 112 17.91 16.49 2.33
C THR A 112 19.31 15.98 2.66
N ILE A 113 19.41 14.74 3.11
CA ILE A 113 20.68 14.06 3.43
C ILE A 113 21.27 13.44 2.16
N TRP A 114 20.43 12.76 1.39
CA TRP A 114 20.77 12.20 0.08
C TRP A 114 19.52 12.09 -0.79
N ALA A 115 19.72 11.96 -2.09
CA ALA A 115 18.67 11.60 -3.05
C ALA A 115 19.25 10.60 -4.05
N ALA A 116 18.52 9.50 -4.28
CA ALA A 116 18.88 8.46 -5.23
C ALA A 116 17.88 8.48 -6.39
N ASP A 117 18.39 8.59 -7.60
CA ASP A 117 17.64 8.40 -8.84
C ASP A 117 17.69 6.90 -9.16
N ILE A 118 16.51 6.26 -9.21
CA ILE A 118 16.36 4.83 -9.46
C ILE A 118 15.62 4.54 -10.79
N GLU A 119 15.41 5.57 -11.62
CA GLU A 119 14.87 5.39 -12.96
C GLU A 119 15.81 4.52 -13.79
N PRO A 120 15.29 3.53 -14.57
CA PRO A 120 16.12 2.78 -15.51
C PRO A 120 16.60 3.66 -16.67
N GLU A 121 17.84 3.44 -17.16
CA GLU A 121 18.47 4.26 -18.20
C GLU A 121 17.70 4.28 -19.55
N ASP A 122 16.90 3.26 -19.82
CA ASP A 122 16.18 3.07 -21.09
C ASP A 122 14.68 3.41 -21.01
N GLU A 123 14.21 4.04 -19.91
CA GLU A 123 12.81 4.40 -19.69
C GLU A 123 12.63 5.91 -19.80
N ASP A 124 11.66 6.32 -20.63
CA ASP A 124 11.27 7.74 -20.78
C ASP A 124 9.86 8.02 -20.21
N ASP A 125 9.10 6.98 -19.85
CA ASP A 125 7.77 7.09 -19.27
C ASP A 125 7.86 7.20 -17.75
N GLY A 126 7.24 8.22 -17.15
CA GLY A 126 7.29 8.47 -15.70
C GLY A 126 6.90 7.25 -14.84
N ASN A 127 7.33 7.27 -13.58
CA ASN A 127 7.09 6.18 -12.62
C ASN A 127 5.61 6.13 -12.17
N TRP A 128 4.88 5.12 -12.62
CA TRP A 128 3.46 4.92 -12.32
C TRP A 128 3.28 4.08 -11.06
N GLY A 129 3.20 4.72 -9.92
CA GLY A 129 2.88 4.05 -8.68
C GLY A 129 4.09 3.54 -7.90
N GLY A 130 3.91 2.43 -7.17
CA GLY A 130 4.93 1.92 -6.28
C GLY A 130 5.03 2.69 -4.96
N GLY A 131 6.22 2.75 -4.39
CA GLY A 131 6.52 3.42 -3.13
C GLY A 131 7.68 2.79 -2.40
N VAL A 132 7.98 3.32 -1.22
CA VAL A 132 9.13 2.91 -0.42
C VAL A 132 8.74 2.27 0.89
N VAL A 133 9.58 1.38 1.40
CA VAL A 133 9.52 0.76 2.72
C VAL A 133 10.91 0.75 3.32
N TYR A 134 11.00 0.99 4.63
CA TYR A 134 12.23 0.83 5.39
C TYR A 134 12.21 -0.48 6.18
N ASP A 135 13.29 -1.23 6.14
CA ASP A 135 13.53 -2.35 7.05
C ASP A 135 15.04 -2.55 7.28
N LEU A 136 15.44 -2.69 8.53
CA LEU A 136 16.80 -3.04 8.97
C LEU A 136 17.95 -2.30 8.25
N GLY A 137 17.81 -0.98 8.09
CA GLY A 137 18.88 -0.14 7.49
C GLY A 137 18.85 -0.11 5.95
N ARG A 138 17.80 -0.61 5.33
CA ARG A 138 17.59 -0.58 3.88
C ARG A 138 16.28 0.06 3.52
N ILE A 139 16.25 0.71 2.36
CA ILE A 139 15.04 1.15 1.70
C ILE A 139 14.78 0.22 0.52
N TYR A 140 13.57 -0.30 0.43
CA TYR A 140 13.13 -1.05 -0.74
C TYR A 140 12.09 -0.22 -1.47
N ALA A 141 12.39 0.14 -2.71
CA ALA A 141 11.50 0.89 -3.58
C ALA A 141 10.87 -0.04 -4.62
N GLY A 142 9.56 -0.09 -4.65
CA GLY A 142 8.81 -0.71 -5.74
C GLY A 142 8.47 0.34 -6.77
N THR A 143 8.63 0.06 -8.07
CA THR A 143 8.49 1.04 -9.13
C THR A 143 7.40 0.68 -10.14
N GLY A 144 6.94 1.68 -10.89
CA GLY A 144 6.11 1.51 -12.09
C GLY A 144 6.83 0.84 -13.25
N PHE A 145 8.16 0.76 -13.20
CA PHE A 145 9.03 0.13 -14.20
C PHE A 145 9.19 -1.39 -14.01
N ALA A 146 8.29 -2.02 -13.26
CA ALA A 146 8.36 -3.45 -12.95
C ALA A 146 9.67 -3.87 -12.26
N GLN A 147 10.16 -3.05 -11.33
CA GLN A 147 11.39 -3.31 -10.59
C GLN A 147 11.20 -3.07 -9.09
N VAL A 148 11.92 -3.85 -8.29
CA VAL A 148 12.16 -3.59 -6.87
C VAL A 148 13.63 -3.27 -6.70
N VAL A 149 13.92 -2.13 -6.08
CA VAL A 149 15.29 -1.63 -5.88
C VAL A 149 15.57 -1.53 -4.39
N ALA A 150 16.68 -2.07 -3.93
CA ALA A 150 17.14 -1.89 -2.56
C ALA A 150 18.25 -0.85 -2.49
N LEU A 151 18.09 0.09 -1.55
CA LEU A 151 19.06 1.14 -1.27
C LEU A 151 19.58 0.99 0.16
N ASP A 152 20.82 1.34 0.38
CA ASP A 152 21.36 1.57 1.72
C ASP A 152 20.70 2.83 2.31
N ALA A 153 20.01 2.69 3.44
CA ALA A 153 19.22 3.77 4.02
C ALA A 153 20.06 4.97 4.50
N ALA A 154 21.32 4.77 4.81
CA ALA A 154 22.19 5.85 5.28
C ALA A 154 22.80 6.67 4.12
N THR A 155 22.99 6.07 2.95
CA THR A 155 23.73 6.69 1.85
C THR A 155 22.98 6.84 0.54
N GLY A 156 21.84 6.14 0.37
CA GLY A 156 21.10 6.08 -0.89
C GLY A 156 21.75 5.21 -1.97
N ARG A 157 22.86 4.53 -1.66
CA ARG A 157 23.54 3.67 -2.62
C ARG A 157 22.71 2.44 -2.94
N GLU A 158 22.52 2.15 -4.23
CA GLU A 158 21.87 0.93 -4.68
C GLU A 158 22.66 -0.31 -4.23
N LEU A 159 21.95 -1.27 -3.64
CA LEU A 159 22.48 -2.55 -3.17
C LEU A 159 22.17 -3.66 -4.18
N TRP A 160 20.93 -3.70 -4.66
CA TRP A 160 20.49 -4.63 -5.69
C TRP A 160 19.21 -4.09 -6.37
N ARG A 161 18.93 -4.65 -7.55
CA ARG A 161 17.74 -4.37 -8.37
C ARG A 161 17.21 -5.68 -8.94
N THR A 162 15.89 -5.89 -8.84
CA THR A 162 15.22 -7.12 -9.27
C THR A 162 14.02 -6.77 -10.13
N SER A 163 13.95 -7.34 -11.34
CA SER A 163 12.78 -7.22 -12.21
C SER A 163 11.67 -8.16 -11.75
N VAL A 164 10.43 -7.67 -11.82
CA VAL A 164 9.18 -8.41 -11.54
C VAL A 164 8.31 -8.44 -12.79
N SER A 165 7.14 -9.10 -12.73
CA SER A 165 6.30 -9.32 -13.92
C SER A 165 5.63 -8.06 -14.47
N GLY A 166 5.44 -7.03 -13.65
CA GLY A 166 4.73 -5.82 -14.06
C GLY A 166 4.88 -4.67 -13.07
N PRO A 167 4.33 -3.50 -13.42
CA PRO A 167 4.36 -2.32 -12.57
C PRO A 167 3.77 -2.58 -11.19
N MET A 168 4.36 -1.98 -10.17
CA MET A 168 3.83 -1.99 -8.82
C MET A 168 2.92 -0.77 -8.58
N ARG A 169 1.75 -0.98 -7.99
CA ARG A 169 0.80 0.10 -7.67
C ARG A 169 0.77 0.47 -6.20
N SER A 170 1.53 -0.23 -5.37
CA SER A 170 1.68 0.04 -3.94
C SER A 170 3.12 -0.14 -3.52
N ALA A 171 3.48 0.47 -2.39
CA ALA A 171 4.77 0.19 -1.78
C ALA A 171 4.90 -1.31 -1.47
N PRO A 172 6.10 -1.89 -1.54
CA PRO A 172 6.35 -3.24 -1.06
C PRO A 172 6.19 -3.30 0.47
N THR A 173 6.12 -4.51 1.01
CA THR A 173 6.19 -4.77 2.46
C THR A 173 7.46 -5.54 2.75
N ALA A 174 8.20 -5.14 3.79
CA ALA A 174 9.42 -5.83 4.19
C ALA A 174 9.26 -6.42 5.61
N PHE A 175 9.56 -7.70 5.76
CA PHE A 175 9.49 -8.39 7.04
C PHE A 175 10.25 -9.72 7.01
N GLY A 176 10.95 -10.04 8.09
CA GLY A 176 11.55 -11.36 8.30
C GLY A 176 12.60 -11.75 7.25
N GLY A 177 13.36 -10.78 6.73
CA GLY A 177 14.38 -10.99 5.71
C GLY A 177 13.83 -11.14 4.29
N LYS A 178 12.57 -10.77 4.05
CA LYS A 178 11.93 -10.80 2.73
C LYS A 178 11.27 -9.48 2.41
N VAL A 179 11.23 -9.17 1.11
CA VAL A 179 10.47 -8.07 0.51
C VAL A 179 9.33 -8.66 -0.32
N TYR A 180 8.10 -8.26 -0.01
CA TYR A 180 6.90 -8.71 -0.67
C TYR A 180 6.39 -7.62 -1.61
N ALA A 181 6.45 -7.88 -2.90
CA ALA A 181 6.08 -6.96 -3.96
C ALA A 181 4.85 -7.47 -4.70
N VAL A 182 3.77 -6.67 -4.75
CA VAL A 182 2.53 -7.00 -5.46
C VAL A 182 2.47 -6.17 -6.73
N THR A 183 2.32 -6.85 -7.87
CA THR A 183 2.29 -6.25 -9.19
C THR A 183 0.87 -6.04 -9.72
N LYS A 184 0.73 -5.20 -10.74
CA LYS A 184 -0.55 -4.87 -11.38
C LYS A 184 -1.29 -6.08 -11.95
N ASP A 185 -0.56 -7.08 -12.40
CA ASP A 185 -1.06 -8.33 -12.98
C ASP A 185 -1.40 -9.39 -11.92
N ASN A 186 -1.65 -8.95 -10.67
CA ASN A 186 -2.05 -9.79 -9.55
C ASN A 186 -1.06 -10.92 -9.24
N GLN A 187 0.24 -10.59 -9.25
CA GLN A 187 1.28 -11.48 -8.75
C GLN A 187 1.93 -10.89 -7.49
N ILE A 188 2.30 -11.73 -6.55
CA ILE A 188 3.19 -11.39 -5.46
C ILE A 188 4.52 -12.09 -5.63
N PHE A 189 5.59 -11.34 -5.40
CA PHE A 189 6.97 -11.80 -5.36
C PHE A 189 7.48 -11.69 -3.93
N ALA A 190 8.00 -12.79 -3.39
CA ALA A 190 8.80 -12.74 -2.18
C ALA A 190 10.27 -12.77 -2.58
N ILE A 191 10.97 -11.70 -2.26
CA ILE A 191 12.36 -11.45 -2.66
C ILE A 191 13.22 -11.51 -1.40
N ASP A 192 14.34 -12.21 -1.44
CA ASP A 192 15.34 -12.17 -0.36
C ASP A 192 15.82 -10.74 -0.16
N ALA A 193 15.67 -10.22 1.04
CA ALA A 193 15.94 -8.81 1.36
C ALA A 193 17.43 -8.45 1.26
N GLU A 194 18.32 -9.42 1.41
CA GLU A 194 19.78 -9.22 1.33
C GLU A 194 20.30 -9.34 -0.09
N LEU A 195 19.85 -10.37 -0.82
CA LEU A 195 20.40 -10.76 -2.10
C LEU A 195 19.61 -10.25 -3.31
N GLY A 196 18.36 -9.84 -3.13
CA GLY A 196 17.48 -9.45 -4.23
C GLY A 196 17.00 -10.63 -5.09
N VAL A 197 17.15 -11.87 -4.63
CA VAL A 197 16.73 -13.06 -5.37
C VAL A 197 15.27 -13.38 -5.06
N VAL A 198 14.49 -13.72 -6.08
CA VAL A 198 13.10 -14.17 -5.89
C VAL A 198 13.10 -15.57 -5.29
N ASP A 199 12.54 -15.72 -4.09
CA ASP A 199 12.40 -17.01 -3.42
C ASP A 199 11.18 -17.78 -3.91
N TRP A 200 10.03 -17.10 -4.03
CA TRP A 200 8.79 -17.66 -4.50
C TRP A 200 7.85 -16.59 -5.07
N THR A 201 6.88 -17.03 -5.83
CA THR A 201 5.82 -16.20 -6.39
C THR A 201 4.46 -16.88 -6.19
N HIS A 202 3.40 -16.06 -6.15
CA HIS A 202 2.01 -16.54 -6.19
C HIS A 202 1.21 -15.64 -7.11
N THR A 203 0.28 -16.21 -7.87
CA THR A 203 -0.52 -15.49 -8.87
C THR A 203 -2.00 -15.65 -8.55
N GLY A 204 -2.72 -14.52 -8.49
CA GLY A 204 -4.18 -14.46 -8.47
C GLY A 204 -4.78 -14.46 -9.87
N ILE A 205 -6.07 -14.13 -9.97
CA ILE A 205 -6.74 -13.99 -11.27
C ILE A 205 -6.29 -12.68 -11.94
N GLU A 206 -5.79 -12.79 -13.15
CA GLU A 206 -5.44 -11.63 -13.96
C GLU A 206 -6.70 -10.90 -14.44
N GLU A 207 -6.73 -9.58 -14.30
CA GLU A 207 -7.81 -8.73 -14.79
C GLU A 207 -7.33 -7.80 -15.90
N GLY A 208 -8.12 -7.68 -16.96
CA GLY A 208 -7.81 -6.78 -18.08
C GLY A 208 -7.91 -5.29 -17.76
N ALA A 209 -8.56 -4.91 -16.65
CA ALA A 209 -8.71 -3.54 -16.16
C ALA A 209 -8.78 -3.54 -14.63
N GLY A 210 -7.68 -3.26 -13.99
CA GLY A 210 -7.61 -3.11 -12.53
C GLY A 210 -7.73 -1.65 -12.09
N LEU A 211 -8.16 -1.42 -10.85
CA LEU A 211 -8.21 -0.09 -10.23
C LEU A 211 -6.81 0.52 -10.11
N ILE A 212 -6.73 1.85 -10.19
CA ILE A 212 -5.51 2.60 -9.87
C ILE A 212 -5.31 2.53 -8.36
N GLY A 213 -4.16 2.03 -7.93
CA GLY A 213 -3.83 1.79 -6.53
C GLY A 213 -4.23 0.38 -6.08
N SER A 214 -3.41 -0.23 -5.27
CA SER A 214 -3.67 -1.50 -4.59
C SER A 214 -3.20 -1.42 -3.15
N ALA A 215 -3.72 -2.32 -2.31
CA ALA A 215 -3.19 -2.47 -0.98
C ALA A 215 -1.87 -3.25 -1.02
N SER A 216 -0.91 -2.85 -0.19
CA SER A 216 0.30 -3.64 0.06
C SER A 216 -0.07 -4.95 0.77
N ALA A 217 0.76 -5.96 0.62
CA ALA A 217 0.61 -7.19 1.40
C ALA A 217 0.81 -6.90 2.89
N ALA A 218 0.02 -7.53 3.76
CA ALA A 218 0.23 -7.49 5.20
C ALA A 218 0.94 -8.76 5.65
N VAL A 219 1.94 -8.62 6.53
CA VAL A 219 2.76 -9.74 7.00
C VAL A 219 2.81 -9.77 8.52
N ASP A 220 2.47 -10.92 9.10
CA ASP A 220 2.58 -11.16 10.53
C ASP A 220 3.10 -12.58 10.80
N GLY A 221 4.26 -12.67 11.45
CA GLY A 221 4.92 -13.93 11.71
C GLY A 221 5.24 -14.70 10.42
N ASP A 222 4.61 -15.85 10.23
CA ASP A 222 4.80 -16.75 9.09
C ASP A 222 3.67 -16.66 8.04
N ILE A 223 2.80 -15.65 8.13
CA ILE A 223 1.63 -15.47 7.27
C ILE A 223 1.76 -14.16 6.49
N VAL A 224 1.51 -14.25 5.19
CA VAL A 224 1.36 -13.10 4.28
C VAL A 224 -0.08 -13.04 3.81
N ILE A 225 -0.74 -11.91 4.01
CA ILE A 225 -2.08 -11.63 3.48
C ILE A 225 -1.95 -10.77 2.24
N VAL A 226 -2.42 -11.26 1.10
CA VAL A 226 -2.32 -10.58 -0.18
C VAL A 226 -3.72 -10.27 -0.71
N PRO A 227 -4.11 -9.01 -0.81
CA PRO A 227 -5.29 -8.59 -1.55
C PRO A 227 -4.94 -8.33 -3.02
N TYR A 228 -5.72 -8.90 -3.94
CA TYR A 228 -5.60 -8.66 -5.38
C TYR A 228 -6.72 -7.75 -5.90
N SER A 229 -6.50 -7.09 -7.05
CA SER A 229 -7.49 -6.21 -7.66
C SER A 229 -8.75 -6.95 -8.11
N SER A 230 -8.66 -8.24 -8.37
CA SER A 230 -9.79 -9.15 -8.63
C SER A 230 -10.78 -9.31 -7.47
N GLY A 231 -10.45 -8.74 -6.29
CA GLY A 231 -11.21 -8.92 -5.05
C GLY A 231 -10.85 -10.19 -4.30
N GLU A 232 -9.93 -10.98 -4.80
CA GLU A 232 -9.40 -12.14 -4.08
C GLU A 232 -8.48 -11.70 -2.93
N ILE A 233 -8.56 -12.44 -1.83
CA ILE A 233 -7.62 -12.34 -0.71
C ILE A 233 -7.04 -13.72 -0.47
N PHE A 234 -5.72 -13.79 -0.38
CA PHE A 234 -5.00 -15.01 -0.05
C PHE A 234 -4.22 -14.85 1.24
N ALA A 235 -4.24 -15.90 2.07
CA ALA A 235 -3.25 -16.09 3.11
C ALA A 235 -2.23 -17.10 2.63
N LEU A 236 -0.98 -16.69 2.60
CA LEU A 236 0.15 -17.49 2.12
C LEU A 236 1.15 -17.70 3.25
N ARG A 237 1.88 -18.81 3.21
CA ARG A 237 2.99 -19.04 4.10
C ARG A 237 4.21 -18.21 3.67
N ALA A 238 4.76 -17.42 4.56
CA ALA A 238 5.86 -16.50 4.27
C ALA A 238 7.13 -17.21 3.74
N GLU A 239 7.36 -18.44 4.21
CA GLU A 239 8.54 -19.23 3.85
C GLU A 239 8.57 -19.63 2.36
N ASN A 240 7.40 -20.03 1.79
CA ASN A 240 7.38 -20.72 0.48
C ASN A 240 6.16 -20.40 -0.40
N GLY A 241 5.35 -19.40 -0.03
CA GLY A 241 4.18 -18.96 -0.82
C GLY A 241 3.01 -19.95 -0.85
N ARG A 242 3.05 -21.06 -0.08
CA ARG A 242 1.96 -22.03 -0.08
C ARG A 242 0.68 -21.40 0.47
N GLN A 243 -0.41 -21.50 -0.30
CA GLN A 243 -1.72 -21.04 0.13
C GLN A 243 -2.19 -21.78 1.39
N LEU A 244 -2.63 -21.03 2.39
CA LEU A 244 -3.26 -21.51 3.62
C LEU A 244 -4.79 -21.46 3.49
N TRP A 245 -5.30 -20.32 3.02
CA TRP A 245 -6.70 -20.11 2.70
C TRP A 245 -6.85 -18.98 1.67
N SER A 246 -8.03 -18.86 1.07
CA SER A 246 -8.41 -17.71 0.24
C SER A 246 -9.88 -17.37 0.45
N ASP A 247 -10.23 -16.11 0.15
CA ASP A 247 -11.60 -15.62 0.12
C ASP A 247 -11.74 -14.63 -1.05
N ASN A 248 -12.99 -14.27 -1.40
CA ASN A 248 -13.26 -13.33 -2.47
C ASN A 248 -14.27 -12.28 -2.01
N LEU A 249 -13.82 -11.02 -1.92
CA LEU A 249 -14.64 -9.87 -1.51
C LEU A 249 -15.56 -9.36 -2.63
N ALA A 250 -15.26 -9.67 -3.89
CA ALA A 250 -16.08 -9.28 -5.04
C ALA A 250 -17.26 -10.23 -5.29
N ALA A 251 -17.39 -11.33 -4.52
CA ALA A 251 -18.49 -12.25 -4.65
C ALA A 251 -19.81 -11.56 -4.28
N ILE A 252 -20.56 -11.14 -5.29
CA ILE A 252 -21.95 -10.73 -5.13
C ILE A 252 -22.70 -11.97 -4.65
N ARG A 253 -23.13 -11.99 -3.39
CA ARG A 253 -24.15 -12.97 -2.94
C ARG A 253 -25.38 -12.75 -3.81
N ARG A 254 -25.60 -13.59 -4.81
CA ARG A 254 -26.92 -13.72 -5.43
C ARG A 254 -27.84 -14.17 -4.31
N VAL A 255 -28.66 -13.26 -3.82
CA VAL A 255 -29.83 -13.62 -3.04
C VAL A 255 -30.70 -14.35 -4.05
N ASP A 256 -30.75 -15.67 -3.98
CA ASP A 256 -31.72 -16.46 -4.74
C ASP A 256 -33.10 -15.92 -4.35
N ALA A 257 -33.76 -15.25 -5.30
CA ALA A 257 -35.13 -14.90 -5.17
C ALA A 257 -35.91 -16.21 -5.07
N VAL A 258 -36.30 -16.55 -3.85
CA VAL A 258 -37.23 -17.65 -3.61
C VAL A 258 -38.56 -17.24 -4.27
N SER A 259 -38.90 -17.97 -5.32
CA SER A 259 -40.20 -17.91 -6.00
C SER A 259 -41.35 -18.40 -5.08
#